data_9775686649bef661fd37e039a2902448
#
_entry.id   9775686649bef661fd37e039a2902448
#
_cell.length_a   1.000
_cell.length_b   1.000
_cell.length_c   1.000
_cell.angle_alpha   90.00
_cell.angle_beta   90.00
_cell.angle_gamma   90.00
#
_symmetry.space_group_name_H-M   'P 1'
#
loop_
_entity.id
_entity.type
_entity.pdbx_description
1 polymer ?
#
loop_
_entity_poly.entity_id
_entity_poly.type
_entity_poly.pdbx_seq_one_letter_code
_entity_poly.pdbx_strand_id
1 'polypeptide(L)'
;MIAVSVRKDEIQISGHANYAEEGKDVVCAGVTALTQTLVKSIEDLTEDKIEYDIAPGRADIKYGNLSEKAKTLVDSFFIGICMIADEFPDYVKIV
;
A
#
# COMPACT_ATOMS: atom_id res chain seq x y z
N MET A 1 11.85 -3.34 -8.46
CA MET A 1 10.86 -2.25 -8.61
C MET A 1 9.55 -2.67 -7.97
N ILE A 2 9.02 -1.85 -7.11
CA ILE A 2 7.67 -2.04 -6.55
C ILE A 2 6.69 -1.29 -7.43
N ALA A 3 5.66 -2.00 -7.91
CA ALA A 3 4.58 -1.39 -8.68
C ALA A 3 3.33 -1.31 -7.78
N VAL A 4 2.73 -0.13 -7.70
CA VAL A 4 1.54 0.12 -6.89
C VAL A 4 0.41 0.60 -7.79
N SER A 5 -0.73 -0.10 -7.70
CA SER A 5 -1.95 0.26 -8.41
C SER A 5 -3.05 0.51 -7.38
N VAL A 6 -3.64 1.70 -7.39
CA VAL A 6 -4.77 2.05 -6.53
C VAL A 6 -5.96 2.32 -7.41
N ARG A 7 -6.96 1.45 -7.32
CA ARG A 7 -8.19 1.53 -8.12
C ARG A 7 -9.39 1.76 -7.22
N LYS A 8 -10.56 1.93 -7.85
CA LYS A 8 -11.80 2.17 -7.14
C LYS A 8 -12.16 1.03 -6.18
N ASP A 9 -11.84 -0.20 -6.54
CA ASP A 9 -12.25 -1.40 -5.82
C ASP A 9 -11.10 -2.30 -5.37
N GLU A 10 -9.85 -1.93 -5.67
CA GLU A 10 -8.72 -2.72 -5.21
C GLU A 10 -7.40 -1.94 -5.22
N ILE A 11 -6.49 -2.40 -4.39
CA ILE A 11 -5.10 -1.96 -4.37
C ILE A 11 -4.24 -3.19 -4.62
N GLN A 12 -3.31 -3.07 -5.55
CA GLN A 12 -2.34 -4.13 -5.83
C GLN A 12 -0.93 -3.56 -5.70
N ILE A 13 -0.11 -4.29 -4.97
CA ILE A 13 1.29 -3.95 -4.77
C ILE A 13 2.10 -5.18 -5.14
N SER A 14 3.07 -5.04 -6.02
CA SER A 14 3.88 -6.17 -6.48
C SER A 14 5.34 -5.79 -6.66
N GLY A 15 6.20 -6.76 -6.44
CA GLY A 15 7.63 -6.64 -6.62
C GLY A 15 8.38 -6.30 -5.34
N HIS A 16 9.68 -6.18 -5.49
CA HIS A 16 10.61 -5.77 -4.44
C HIS A 16 11.35 -4.54 -4.92
N ALA A 17 11.65 -3.62 -4.01
CA ALA A 17 12.36 -2.39 -4.36
C ALA A 17 13.80 -2.71 -4.83
N ASN A 18 14.44 -3.67 -4.20
CA ASN A 18 15.86 -3.99 -4.42
C ASN A 18 16.76 -2.77 -4.20
N TYR A 19 16.36 -1.93 -3.26
CA TYR A 19 17.13 -0.76 -2.85
C TYR A 19 18.35 -1.19 -2.03
N ALA A 20 18.18 -2.22 -1.20
CA ALA A 20 19.22 -2.79 -0.38
C ALA A 20 18.92 -4.27 -0.14
N GLU A 21 19.82 -4.97 0.52
CA GLU A 21 19.61 -6.37 0.85
C GLU A 21 18.44 -6.56 1.81
N GLU A 22 17.89 -7.78 1.84
CA GLU A 22 16.78 -8.12 2.72
C GLU A 22 17.10 -7.76 4.17
N GLY A 23 16.13 -7.15 4.86
CA GLY A 23 16.29 -6.68 6.23
C GLY A 23 16.89 -5.28 6.36
N LYS A 24 17.38 -4.70 5.26
CA LYS A 24 17.96 -3.34 5.24
C LYS A 24 17.33 -2.43 4.21
N ASP A 25 16.29 -2.90 3.51
CA ASP A 25 15.64 -2.14 2.45
C ASP A 25 14.59 -1.20 3.04
N VAL A 26 14.97 0.06 3.22
CA VAL A 26 14.08 1.08 3.80
C VAL A 26 12.91 1.41 2.88
N VAL A 27 13.05 1.22 1.57
CA VAL A 27 11.98 1.47 0.62
C VAL A 27 10.90 0.39 0.76
N CYS A 28 11.29 -0.87 0.79
CA CYS A 28 10.37 -1.97 1.05
C CYS A 28 9.70 -1.82 2.42
N ALA A 29 10.46 -1.44 3.44
CA ALA A 29 9.93 -1.24 4.79
C ALA A 29 8.89 -0.13 4.81
N GLY A 30 9.13 0.97 4.10
CA GLY A 30 8.21 2.10 4.02
C GLY A 30 6.90 1.72 3.35
N VAL A 31 6.97 1.04 2.20
CA VAL A 31 5.76 0.59 1.49
C VAL A 31 4.99 -0.43 2.33
N THR A 32 5.69 -1.35 2.97
CA THR A 32 5.07 -2.36 3.84
C THR A 32 4.36 -1.72 5.02
N ALA A 33 5.01 -0.75 5.67
CA ALA A 33 4.42 -0.04 6.81
C ALA A 33 3.14 0.68 6.42
N LEU A 34 3.15 1.39 5.29
CA LEU A 34 1.95 2.09 4.78
C LEU A 34 0.83 1.10 4.47
N THR A 35 1.16 -0.02 3.84
CA THR A 35 0.18 -1.03 3.43
C THR A 35 -0.48 -1.69 4.63
N GLN A 36 0.32 -2.14 5.58
CA GLN A 36 -0.19 -2.81 6.79
C GLN A 36 -0.95 -1.82 7.67
N THR A 37 -0.49 -0.57 7.76
CA THR A 37 -1.20 0.47 8.49
C THR A 37 -2.57 0.74 7.88
N LEU A 38 -2.66 0.78 6.54
CA LEU A 38 -3.94 0.98 5.87
C LEU A 38 -4.94 -0.12 6.25
N VAL A 39 -4.53 -1.38 6.10
CA VAL A 39 -5.39 -2.53 6.41
C VAL A 39 -5.84 -2.48 7.88
N LYS A 40 -4.91 -2.30 8.78
CA LYS A 40 -5.19 -2.27 10.22
C LYS A 40 -6.07 -1.08 10.59
N SER A 41 -5.82 0.08 9.98
CA SER A 41 -6.61 1.28 10.23
C SER A 41 -8.05 1.11 9.80
N ILE A 42 -8.30 0.51 8.63
CA ILE A 42 -9.67 0.25 8.17
C ILE A 42 -10.36 -0.69 9.15
N GLU A 43 -9.68 -1.76 9.58
CA GLU A 43 -10.25 -2.71 10.53
C GLU A 43 -10.57 -2.08 11.90
N ASP A 44 -9.68 -1.23 12.40
CA ASP A 44 -9.79 -0.68 13.75
C ASP A 44 -10.61 0.60 13.83
N LEU A 45 -10.64 1.41 12.78
CA LEU A 45 -11.22 2.74 12.80
C LEU A 45 -12.55 2.85 12.04
N THR A 46 -12.93 1.82 11.29
CA THR A 46 -14.17 1.80 10.51
C THR A 46 -14.89 0.48 10.71
N GLU A 47 -16.12 0.41 10.22
CA GLU A 47 -16.90 -0.82 10.16
C GLU A 47 -16.83 -1.49 8.78
N ASP A 48 -16.02 -0.92 7.87
CA ASP A 48 -15.89 -1.43 6.52
C ASP A 48 -15.26 -2.83 6.51
N LYS A 49 -15.73 -3.65 5.56
CA LYS A 49 -15.18 -4.98 5.34
C LYS A 49 -14.29 -4.95 4.11
N ILE A 50 -13.09 -5.46 4.26
CA ILE A 50 -12.13 -5.59 3.17
C ILE A 50 -11.58 -7.01 3.14
N GLU A 51 -11.15 -7.44 1.97
CA GLU A 51 -10.43 -8.70 1.81
C GLU A 51 -9.00 -8.36 1.43
N TYR A 52 -8.03 -9.05 2.02
CA TYR A 52 -6.65 -8.81 1.68
C TYR A 52 -5.81 -10.08 1.77
N ASP A 53 -4.77 -10.12 0.95
CA ASP A 53 -3.80 -11.20 0.92
C ASP A 53 -2.42 -10.53 0.80
N ILE A 54 -1.62 -10.62 1.85
CA ILE A 54 -0.30 -10.00 1.91
C ILE A 54 0.75 -11.10 2.05
N ALA A 55 1.71 -11.10 1.15
CA ALA A 55 2.82 -12.04 1.11
C ALA A 55 4.09 -11.29 0.70
N PRO A 56 5.28 -11.88 0.86
CA PRO A 56 6.51 -11.24 0.40
C PRO A 56 6.40 -10.89 -1.09
N GLY A 57 6.66 -9.64 -1.43
CA GLY A 57 6.60 -9.14 -2.80
C GLY A 57 5.22 -8.95 -3.38
N ARG A 58 4.15 -9.11 -2.59
CA ARG A 58 2.79 -8.97 -3.10
C ARG A 58 1.81 -8.58 -2.00
N ALA A 59 0.92 -7.66 -2.34
CA ALA A 59 -0.23 -7.34 -1.50
C ALA A 59 -1.43 -7.05 -2.40
N ASP A 60 -2.54 -7.73 -2.15
CA ASP A 60 -3.80 -7.50 -2.84
C ASP A 60 -4.85 -7.13 -1.79
N ILE A 61 -5.47 -5.98 -1.96
CA ILE A 61 -6.51 -5.49 -1.04
C ILE A 61 -7.74 -5.20 -1.89
N LYS A 62 -8.85 -5.87 -1.56
CA LYS A 62 -10.11 -5.71 -2.30
C LYS A 62 -11.18 -5.13 -1.39
N TYR A 63 -11.93 -4.19 -1.92
CA TYR A 63 -13.00 -3.54 -1.20
C TYR A 63 -14.12 -3.10 -2.13
N GLY A 64 -15.31 -2.92 -1.57
CA GLY A 64 -16.45 -2.39 -2.30
C GLY A 64 -16.75 -0.96 -1.87
N ASN A 65 -18.00 -0.65 -1.61
CA ASN A 65 -18.47 0.67 -1.22
C ASN A 65 -17.87 1.11 0.12
N LEU A 66 -16.74 1.77 0.07
CA LEU A 66 -16.08 2.27 1.28
C LEU A 66 -16.85 3.44 1.88
N SER A 67 -16.88 3.50 3.21
CA SER A 67 -17.34 4.67 3.93
C SER A 67 -16.42 5.87 3.64
N GLU A 68 -16.88 7.07 3.94
CA GLU A 68 -16.05 8.27 3.79
C GLU A 68 -14.78 8.17 4.63
N LYS A 69 -14.91 7.61 5.83
CA LYS A 69 -13.77 7.41 6.72
C LYS A 69 -12.72 6.49 6.09
N ALA A 70 -13.15 5.36 5.52
CA ALA A 70 -12.25 4.42 4.85
C ALA A 70 -11.64 5.03 3.59
N LYS A 71 -12.42 5.81 2.81
CA LYS A 71 -11.89 6.53 1.64
C LYS A 71 -10.77 7.47 2.05
N THR A 72 -10.92 8.19 3.14
CA THR A 72 -9.88 9.09 3.65
C THR A 72 -8.61 8.32 4.00
N LEU A 73 -8.75 7.13 4.59
CA LEU A 73 -7.60 6.29 4.90
C LEU A 73 -6.88 5.80 3.63
N VAL A 74 -7.64 5.43 2.60
CA VAL A 74 -7.06 5.05 1.30
C VAL A 74 -6.34 6.24 0.66
N ASP A 75 -6.95 7.42 0.69
CA ASP A 75 -6.33 8.65 0.17
C ASP A 75 -5.02 8.96 0.91
N SER A 76 -5.02 8.83 2.23
CA SER A 76 -3.82 9.02 3.04
C SER A 76 -2.72 8.03 2.66
N PHE A 77 -3.07 6.77 2.48
CA PHE A 77 -2.16 5.74 2.00
C PHE A 77 -1.54 6.14 0.65
N PHE A 78 -2.38 6.59 -0.29
CA PHE A 78 -1.92 6.98 -1.62
C PHE A 78 -0.97 8.18 -1.56
N ILE A 79 -1.26 9.16 -0.71
CA ILE A 79 -0.35 10.30 -0.49
C ILE A 79 1.02 9.80 -0.03
N GLY A 80 1.04 8.86 0.93
CA GLY A 80 2.29 8.29 1.43
C GLY A 80 3.07 7.54 0.34
N ILE A 81 2.37 6.76 -0.47
CA ILE A 81 2.98 6.04 -1.59
C ILE A 81 3.56 7.01 -2.61
N CYS A 82 2.85 8.09 -2.93
CA CYS A 82 3.35 9.12 -3.85
C CYS A 82 4.62 9.79 -3.32
N MET A 83 4.68 10.05 -2.02
CA MET A 83 5.88 10.63 -1.38
C MET A 83 7.08 9.69 -1.54
N ILE A 84 6.88 8.39 -1.32
CA ILE A 84 7.96 7.40 -1.49
C ILE A 84 8.37 7.31 -2.96
N ALA A 85 7.41 7.27 -3.88
CA ALA A 85 7.70 7.19 -5.32
C ALA A 85 8.46 8.42 -5.82
N ASP A 86 8.13 9.60 -5.30
CA ASP A 86 8.83 10.84 -5.65
C ASP A 86 10.27 10.86 -5.14
N GLU A 87 10.50 10.32 -3.95
CA GLU A 87 11.84 10.24 -3.35
C GLU A 87 12.69 9.13 -3.97
N PHE A 88 12.05 8.01 -4.34
CA PHE A 88 12.73 6.82 -4.85
C PHE A 88 12.13 6.36 -6.19
N PRO A 89 12.19 7.22 -7.24
CA PRO A 89 11.48 6.92 -8.50
C PRO A 89 12.01 5.70 -9.24
N ASP A 90 13.25 5.30 -8.98
CA ASP A 90 13.83 4.11 -9.61
C ASP A 90 13.42 2.81 -8.89
N TYR A 91 12.74 2.92 -7.76
CA TYR A 91 12.41 1.77 -6.92
C TYR A 91 10.92 1.57 -6.70
N VAL A 92 10.12 2.61 -6.85
CA VAL A 92 8.66 2.55 -6.68
C VAL A 92 7.98 3.27 -7.83
N LYS A 93 6.99 2.60 -8.42
CA LYS A 93 6.25 3.12 -9.57
C LYS A 93 4.75 2.98 -9.32
N ILE A 94 4.00 4.04 -9.59
CA ILE A 94 2.53 4.01 -9.57
C ILE A 94 2.05 3.70 -10.99
N VAL A 95 1.23 2.67 -11.11
CA VAL A 95 0.77 2.17 -12.42
C VAL A 95 -0.73 2.25 -12.59
#